data_36239256b43ba1891f49e8f01675961c
#
_entry.id   36239256b43ba1891f49e8f01675961c
#
_cell.length_a   1.000
_cell.length_b   1.000
_cell.length_c   1.000
_cell.angle_alpha   90.00
_cell.angle_beta   90.00
_cell.angle_gamma   90.00
#
_symmetry.space_group_name_H-M   'P 1'
#
loop_
_entity.id
_entity.type
_entity.pdbx_description
1 polymer ?
#
loop_
_entity_poly.entity_id
_entity_poly.type
_entity_poly.pdbx_seq_one_letter_code
_entity_poly.pdbx_strand_id
1 'polypeptide(L)'
;MLFEKDRKRRVIYNDDAAQQFTSRLAYPYEITDEQSFIDARTTPTFDTHVDTYVWCVGNGAEPLWGLWGERRGHKVLPFLGSPDRATELIVEACHDRGMEVWGSLRINDLHDAGADRLKDTNDPLKAEHPEYLLGKPEDRELGMELAESHLWTAFNFEHPEVRRHRLDFIERNAAAHDFDGYELDFTRFIWS
;
A
#
# COMPACT_ATOMS: atom_id res chain seq x y z
N MET A 1 -20.02 -15.37 -4.81
CA MET A 1 -20.03 -16.32 -3.68
C MET A 1 -20.21 -15.48 -2.43
N LEU A 2 -21.27 -15.70 -1.64
CA LEU A 2 -21.44 -14.99 -0.36
C LEU A 2 -20.49 -15.68 0.62
N PHE A 3 -19.44 -14.98 1.06
CA PHE A 3 -18.56 -15.49 2.11
C PHE A 3 -19.38 -15.71 3.40
N GLU A 4 -19.22 -16.88 4.00
CA GLU A 4 -19.85 -17.13 5.29
C GLU A 4 -19.30 -16.14 6.33
N LYS A 5 -20.14 -15.24 6.83
CA LYS A 5 -19.78 -14.19 7.79
C LYS A 5 -19.10 -14.72 9.08
N ASP A 6 -19.27 -16.00 9.35
CA ASP A 6 -18.77 -16.65 10.58
C ASP A 6 -17.50 -17.50 10.35
N ARG A 7 -16.89 -17.46 9.14
CA ARG A 7 -15.67 -18.21 8.89
C ARG A 7 -14.51 -17.66 9.70
N LYS A 8 -13.99 -18.48 10.61
CA LYS A 8 -12.79 -18.12 11.38
C LYS A 8 -11.57 -18.20 10.45
N ARG A 9 -10.94 -17.07 10.17
CA ARG A 9 -9.69 -17.01 9.42
C ARG A 9 -8.60 -17.73 10.18
N ARG A 10 -7.81 -18.54 9.49
CA ARG A 10 -6.71 -19.31 10.07
C ARG A 10 -5.37 -18.65 9.82
N VAL A 11 -5.13 -18.26 8.57
CA VAL A 11 -3.87 -17.66 8.14
C VAL A 11 -4.17 -16.48 7.23
N ILE A 12 -3.57 -15.33 7.55
CA ILE A 12 -3.61 -14.12 6.74
C ILE A 12 -2.19 -13.92 6.17
N TYR A 13 -2.09 -13.78 4.86
CA TYR A 13 -0.85 -13.41 4.19
C TYR A 13 -0.91 -11.93 3.81
N ASN A 14 0.02 -11.12 4.32
CA ASN A 14 0.11 -9.70 4.01
C ASN A 14 1.23 -9.47 3.00
N ASP A 15 0.88 -8.98 1.81
CA ASP A 15 1.81 -8.56 0.76
C ASP A 15 1.96 -7.04 0.79
N ASP A 16 3.14 -6.59 1.15
CA ASP A 16 3.51 -5.18 1.20
C ASP A 16 3.42 -4.46 -0.16
N ALA A 17 3.29 -5.22 -1.25
CA ALA A 17 3.14 -4.75 -2.63
C ALA A 17 4.21 -3.72 -3.08
N ALA A 18 5.18 -3.42 -2.22
CA ALA A 18 6.15 -2.32 -2.38
C ALA A 18 6.95 -2.38 -3.68
N GLN A 19 6.92 -3.52 -4.35
CA GLN A 19 7.65 -3.74 -5.60
C GLN A 19 6.74 -4.38 -6.67
N GLN A 20 5.44 -4.16 -6.57
CA GLN A 20 4.45 -4.72 -7.51
C GLN A 20 4.74 -4.40 -8.98
N PHE A 21 5.52 -3.36 -9.24
CA PHE A 21 5.86 -2.92 -10.58
C PHE A 21 7.27 -3.29 -11.02
N THR A 22 8.02 -4.07 -10.25
CA THR A 22 9.42 -4.33 -10.56
C THR A 22 9.70 -5.80 -10.74
N SER A 23 10.51 -6.12 -11.75
CA SER A 23 11.01 -7.47 -11.99
C SER A 23 11.98 -7.99 -10.91
N ARG A 24 12.37 -7.16 -9.94
CA ARG A 24 13.41 -7.50 -8.94
C ARG A 24 12.98 -8.49 -7.87
N LEU A 25 11.69 -8.62 -7.59
CA LEU A 25 11.21 -9.58 -6.58
C LEU A 25 11.12 -11.00 -7.08
N ALA A 26 11.32 -11.18 -8.37
CA ALA A 26 10.92 -12.38 -9.03
C ALA A 26 11.97 -13.49 -9.04
N TYR A 27 12.99 -13.43 -8.19
CA TYR A 27 13.83 -14.61 -8.11
C TYR A 27 13.08 -15.73 -7.35
N PRO A 28 12.90 -16.90 -7.95
CA PRO A 28 13.48 -17.36 -9.22
C PRO A 28 12.65 -17.07 -10.49
N TYR A 29 11.66 -16.22 -10.45
CA TYR A 29 10.72 -15.96 -11.55
C TYR A 29 11.11 -14.69 -12.31
N GLU A 30 11.14 -14.76 -13.63
CA GLU A 30 11.17 -13.57 -14.47
C GLU A 30 9.73 -13.13 -14.73
N ILE A 31 9.33 -11.95 -14.24
CA ILE A 31 8.00 -11.40 -14.44
C ILE A 31 7.98 -10.68 -15.79
N THR A 32 7.32 -11.28 -16.78
CA THR A 32 7.25 -10.78 -18.15
C THR A 32 5.84 -10.49 -18.64
N ASP A 33 4.84 -11.04 -17.98
CA ASP A 33 3.43 -10.95 -18.31
C ASP A 33 2.54 -11.08 -17.06
N GLU A 34 1.22 -10.96 -17.25
CA GLU A 34 0.25 -11.05 -16.15
C GLU A 34 0.30 -12.41 -15.44
N GLN A 35 0.50 -13.51 -16.19
CA GLN A 35 0.55 -14.83 -15.58
C GLN A 35 1.78 -14.98 -14.68
N SER A 36 2.95 -14.59 -15.14
CA SER A 36 4.16 -14.64 -14.34
C SER A 36 4.11 -13.69 -13.13
N PHE A 37 3.36 -12.57 -13.23
CA PHE A 37 3.06 -11.71 -12.10
C PHE A 37 2.22 -12.43 -11.04
N ILE A 38 1.13 -13.07 -11.44
CA ILE A 38 0.28 -13.88 -10.56
C ILE A 38 1.09 -15.01 -9.92
N ASP A 39 1.89 -15.73 -10.73
CA ASP A 39 2.70 -16.85 -10.25
C ASP A 39 3.74 -16.42 -9.20
N ALA A 40 4.31 -15.24 -9.35
CA ALA A 40 5.27 -14.71 -8.40
C ALA A 40 4.63 -14.24 -7.09
N ARG A 41 3.37 -13.79 -7.13
CA ARG A 41 2.70 -13.14 -5.99
C ARG A 41 1.76 -14.07 -5.24
N THR A 42 0.82 -14.66 -5.95
CA THR A 42 -0.30 -15.38 -5.33
C THR A 42 -0.13 -16.89 -5.35
N THR A 43 0.41 -17.47 -6.42
CA THR A 43 0.57 -18.93 -6.55
C THR A 43 1.25 -19.60 -5.36
N PRO A 44 2.29 -19.00 -4.71
CA PRO A 44 2.89 -19.60 -3.51
C PRO A 44 1.94 -19.73 -2.31
N THR A 45 0.83 -19.01 -2.31
CA THR A 45 -0.18 -19.09 -1.23
C THR A 45 -1.29 -20.06 -1.54
N PHE A 46 -1.41 -20.50 -2.81
CA PHE A 46 -2.45 -21.43 -3.24
C PHE A 46 -2.22 -22.84 -2.67
N ASP A 47 -3.30 -23.56 -2.44
CA ASP A 47 -3.29 -24.90 -1.85
C ASP A 47 -2.59 -24.98 -0.47
N THR A 48 -2.51 -23.87 0.22
CA THR A 48 -2.00 -23.73 1.60
C THR A 48 -3.16 -23.50 2.57
N HIS A 49 -2.84 -23.10 3.80
CA HIS A 49 -3.83 -22.70 4.80
C HIS A 49 -4.11 -21.18 4.81
N VAL A 50 -3.63 -20.46 3.79
CA VAL A 50 -3.92 -19.02 3.66
C VAL A 50 -5.37 -18.86 3.23
N ASP A 51 -6.14 -18.17 4.08
CA ASP A 51 -7.56 -17.89 3.83
C ASP A 51 -7.78 -16.48 3.29
N THR A 52 -6.88 -15.56 3.63
CA THR A 52 -7.03 -14.14 3.30
C THR A 52 -5.70 -13.59 2.79
N TYR A 53 -5.76 -12.97 1.63
CA TYR A 53 -4.65 -12.23 1.04
C TYR A 53 -4.83 -10.74 1.28
N VAL A 54 -3.89 -10.09 1.93
CA VAL A 54 -3.92 -8.65 2.17
C VAL A 54 -2.96 -7.98 1.20
N TRP A 55 -3.50 -7.10 0.35
CA TRP A 55 -2.78 -6.43 -0.71
C TRP A 55 -2.61 -4.94 -0.40
N CYS A 56 -1.37 -4.47 -0.29
CA CYS A 56 -1.10 -3.07 -0.02
C CYS A 56 -1.44 -2.19 -1.24
N VAL A 57 -2.42 -1.31 -1.08
CA VAL A 57 -2.86 -0.36 -2.10
C VAL A 57 -2.14 0.99 -2.02
N GLY A 58 -1.18 1.11 -1.10
CA GLY A 58 -0.34 2.28 -0.99
C GLY A 58 -0.49 3.07 0.29
N ASN A 59 -0.20 4.35 0.20
CA ASN A 59 -0.21 5.30 1.30
C ASN A 59 -1.25 6.43 1.13
N GLY A 60 -2.15 6.30 0.16
CA GLY A 60 -3.18 7.29 -0.11
C GLY A 60 -2.76 8.47 -0.98
N ALA A 61 -1.52 8.50 -1.43
CA ALA A 61 -1.02 9.49 -2.38
C ALA A 61 -1.10 8.93 -3.81
N GLU A 62 -2.15 9.26 -4.54
CA GLU A 62 -2.29 8.90 -5.96
C GLU A 62 -1.42 9.81 -6.84
N PRO A 63 -0.86 9.34 -7.91
CA PRO A 63 -0.62 8.04 -8.55
C PRO A 63 0.85 7.60 -8.46
N LEU A 64 1.40 7.52 -7.26
CA LEU A 64 2.85 7.59 -7.03
C LEU A 64 3.63 6.28 -7.21
N TRP A 65 2.96 5.17 -7.39
CA TRP A 65 3.62 3.88 -7.50
C TRP A 65 4.57 3.79 -8.70
N GLY A 66 4.15 4.28 -9.86
CA GLY A 66 4.99 4.33 -11.05
C GLY A 66 6.23 5.20 -10.84
N LEU A 67 6.05 6.41 -10.34
CA LEU A 67 7.12 7.37 -10.08
C LEU A 67 8.11 6.86 -9.02
N TRP A 68 7.62 6.19 -7.98
CA TRP A 68 8.48 5.63 -6.95
C TRP A 68 9.35 4.49 -7.45
N GLY A 69 8.79 3.62 -8.29
CA GLY A 69 9.52 2.56 -8.95
C GLY A 69 10.59 3.10 -9.89
N GLU A 70 10.24 4.05 -10.74
CA GLU A 70 11.15 4.67 -11.70
C GLU A 70 12.32 5.40 -11.02
N ARG A 71 12.06 6.15 -9.96
CA ARG A 71 13.10 6.87 -9.20
C ARG A 71 14.10 5.96 -8.52
N ARG A 72 13.70 4.76 -8.14
CA ARG A 72 14.62 3.75 -7.59
C ARG A 72 15.33 2.93 -8.67
N GLY A 73 15.15 3.27 -9.94
CA GLY A 73 15.72 2.54 -11.07
C GLY A 73 15.07 1.16 -11.26
N HIS A 74 13.86 0.97 -10.74
CA HIS A 74 13.07 -0.21 -11.00
C HIS A 74 12.28 0.01 -12.28
N LYS A 75 12.30 -0.94 -13.18
CA LYS A 75 11.44 -0.90 -14.36
C LYS A 75 10.00 -1.21 -13.93
N VAL A 76 9.10 -0.29 -14.22
CA VAL A 76 7.67 -0.57 -14.17
C VAL A 76 7.38 -1.73 -15.12
N LEU A 77 6.52 -2.65 -14.71
CA LEU A 77 6.10 -3.76 -15.56
C LEU A 77 5.13 -3.23 -16.64
N PRO A 78 5.59 -3.10 -17.91
CA PRO A 78 4.83 -2.37 -18.93
C PRO A 78 3.47 -3.01 -19.25
N PHE A 79 3.38 -4.31 -19.06
CA PHE A 79 2.14 -5.06 -19.37
C PHE A 79 1.00 -4.78 -18.38
N LEU A 80 1.30 -4.31 -17.17
CA LEU A 80 0.27 -3.94 -16.20
C LEU A 80 -0.45 -2.64 -16.59
N GLY A 81 0.27 -1.69 -17.19
CA GLY A 81 -0.29 -0.42 -17.65
C GLY A 81 -0.75 0.52 -16.53
N SER A 82 -1.26 -0.01 -15.42
CA SER A 82 -1.72 0.76 -14.26
C SER A 82 -1.61 -0.01 -12.95
N PRO A 83 -1.60 0.69 -11.79
CA PRO A 83 -1.74 0.06 -10.48
C PRO A 83 -3.03 -0.75 -10.32
N ASP A 84 -4.11 -0.27 -10.90
CA ASP A 84 -5.42 -0.92 -10.83
C ASP A 84 -5.38 -2.32 -11.44
N ARG A 85 -4.70 -2.47 -12.59
CA ARG A 85 -4.55 -3.79 -13.22
C ARG A 85 -3.82 -4.79 -12.34
N ALA A 86 -2.78 -4.37 -11.62
CA ALA A 86 -2.10 -5.23 -10.66
C ALA A 86 -3.04 -5.70 -9.55
N THR A 87 -3.85 -4.78 -9.02
CA THR A 87 -4.84 -5.09 -7.98
C THR A 87 -5.92 -6.03 -8.50
N GLU A 88 -6.46 -5.78 -9.70
CA GLU A 88 -7.44 -6.65 -10.35
C GLU A 88 -6.93 -8.08 -10.49
N LEU A 89 -5.70 -8.25 -10.99
CA LEU A 89 -5.08 -9.58 -11.15
C LEU A 89 -4.96 -10.33 -9.83
N ILE A 90 -4.59 -9.66 -8.74
CA ILE A 90 -4.49 -10.27 -7.41
C ILE A 90 -5.89 -10.70 -6.93
N VAL A 91 -6.89 -9.81 -7.06
CA VAL A 91 -8.26 -10.08 -6.64
C VAL A 91 -8.83 -11.27 -7.42
N GLU A 92 -8.75 -11.23 -8.75
CA GLU A 92 -9.23 -12.30 -9.62
C GLU A 92 -8.59 -13.65 -9.28
N ALA A 93 -7.25 -13.69 -9.20
CA ALA A 93 -6.53 -14.93 -8.95
C ALA A 93 -6.81 -15.55 -7.57
N CYS A 94 -6.99 -14.71 -6.54
CA CYS A 94 -7.33 -15.16 -5.19
C CYS A 94 -8.78 -15.60 -5.08
N HIS A 95 -9.73 -14.85 -5.66
CA HIS A 95 -11.15 -15.21 -5.67
C HIS A 95 -11.42 -16.52 -6.42
N ASP A 96 -10.71 -16.77 -7.53
CA ASP A 96 -10.79 -18.05 -8.26
C ASP A 96 -10.39 -19.26 -7.39
N ARG A 97 -9.62 -19.03 -6.33
CA ARG A 97 -9.20 -20.05 -5.36
C ARG A 97 -10.02 -20.02 -4.05
N GLY A 98 -11.05 -19.18 -3.97
CA GLY A 98 -11.91 -19.04 -2.80
C GLY A 98 -11.22 -18.37 -1.61
N MET A 99 -10.17 -17.61 -1.86
CA MET A 99 -9.49 -16.78 -0.85
C MET A 99 -10.14 -15.41 -0.79
N GLU A 100 -10.24 -14.83 0.41
CA GLU A 100 -10.61 -13.43 0.57
C GLU A 100 -9.44 -12.53 0.19
N VAL A 101 -9.73 -11.34 -0.36
CA VAL A 101 -8.73 -10.29 -0.62
C VAL A 101 -9.11 -9.01 0.11
N TRP A 102 -8.17 -8.49 0.89
CA TRP A 102 -8.35 -7.22 1.59
C TRP A 102 -7.38 -6.18 1.03
N GLY A 103 -7.89 -4.98 0.76
CA GLY A 103 -7.04 -3.83 0.51
C GLY A 103 -6.36 -3.37 1.80
N SER A 104 -5.08 -3.07 1.77
CA SER A 104 -4.34 -2.52 2.91
C SER A 104 -3.82 -1.12 2.61
N LEU A 105 -4.23 -0.15 3.40
CA LEU A 105 -3.76 1.22 3.33
C LEU A 105 -2.81 1.53 4.47
N ARG A 106 -1.59 1.96 4.15
CA ARG A 106 -0.67 2.59 5.11
C ARG A 106 -1.24 3.95 5.47
N ILE A 107 -2.00 3.99 6.56
CA ILE A 107 -2.85 5.14 6.89
C ILE A 107 -2.06 6.42 7.19
N ASN A 108 -0.85 6.27 7.72
CA ASN A 108 0.03 7.38 8.08
C ASN A 108 1.49 7.08 7.69
N ASP A 109 1.76 7.00 6.39
CA ASP A 109 3.09 6.70 5.86
C ASP A 109 4.05 7.89 6.06
N LEU A 110 5.26 7.61 6.55
CA LEU A 110 6.31 8.58 6.87
C LEU A 110 7.57 8.44 6.01
N HIS A 111 7.51 7.70 4.89
CA HIS A 111 8.67 7.53 4.02
C HIS A 111 9.20 8.84 3.45
N ASP A 112 8.38 9.87 3.45
CA ASP A 112 8.70 11.21 3.03
C ASP A 112 9.53 12.01 4.06
N ALA A 113 9.62 11.54 5.31
CA ALA A 113 10.35 12.24 6.37
C ALA A 113 11.87 12.33 6.14
N GLY A 114 12.43 11.34 5.44
CA GLY A 114 13.88 11.09 5.46
C GLY A 114 14.71 11.70 4.36
N ALA A 115 14.17 12.26 3.28
CA ALA A 115 15.00 12.73 2.17
C ALA A 115 14.29 13.66 1.19
N ASP A 116 15.02 14.67 0.68
CA ASP A 116 14.55 15.55 -0.40
C ASP A 116 14.12 14.77 -1.67
N ARG A 117 14.72 13.61 -1.89
CA ARG A 117 14.37 12.72 -3.01
C ARG A 117 12.98 12.10 -2.92
N LEU A 118 12.32 12.18 -1.77
CA LEU A 118 10.99 11.64 -1.54
C LEU A 118 9.90 12.71 -1.51
N LYS A 119 10.25 13.99 -1.71
CA LYS A 119 9.29 15.10 -1.75
C LYS A 119 8.15 14.85 -2.74
N ASP A 120 8.47 14.19 -3.86
CA ASP A 120 7.47 13.92 -4.89
C ASP A 120 6.67 12.63 -4.63
N THR A 121 6.93 11.93 -3.52
CA THR A 121 6.12 10.80 -3.05
C THR A 121 5.18 11.21 -1.92
N ASN A 122 5.20 12.49 -1.56
CA ASN A 122 4.36 13.03 -0.51
C ASN A 122 2.93 13.13 -0.96
N ASP A 123 2.04 12.86 -0.04
CA ASP A 123 0.64 13.22 -0.21
C ASP A 123 0.55 14.75 -0.43
N PRO A 124 -0.09 15.21 -1.53
CA PRO A 124 -0.19 16.63 -1.82
C PRO A 124 -0.77 17.44 -0.66
N LEU A 125 -1.70 16.86 0.09
CA LEU A 125 -2.31 17.52 1.26
C LEU A 125 -1.29 17.93 2.31
N LYS A 126 -0.20 17.18 2.46
CA LYS A 126 0.89 17.52 3.40
C LYS A 126 1.63 18.79 3.00
N ALA A 127 1.79 19.01 1.71
CA ALA A 127 2.46 20.20 1.19
C ALA A 127 1.54 21.42 1.20
N GLU A 128 0.25 21.21 0.92
CA GLU A 128 -0.76 22.26 0.87
C GLU A 128 -1.18 22.71 2.26
N HIS A 129 -1.15 21.80 3.24
CA HIS A 129 -1.63 22.00 4.60
C HIS A 129 -0.64 21.48 5.64
N PRO A 130 0.54 22.12 5.78
CA PRO A 130 1.54 21.71 6.77
C PRO A 130 1.02 21.76 8.21
N GLU A 131 -0.01 22.56 8.49
CA GLU A 131 -0.70 22.63 9.80
C GLU A 131 -1.47 21.34 10.15
N TYR A 132 -1.67 20.45 9.19
CA TYR A 132 -2.31 19.14 9.43
C TYR A 132 -1.31 18.06 9.84
N LEU A 133 -0.03 18.42 10.00
CA LEU A 133 1.02 17.50 10.42
C LEU A 133 1.24 17.54 11.93
N LEU A 134 1.78 16.47 12.50
CA LEU A 134 2.13 16.39 13.92
C LEU A 134 3.37 17.22 14.26
N GLY A 135 4.23 17.47 13.31
CA GLY A 135 5.45 18.23 13.49
C GLY A 135 5.70 19.22 12.36
N LYS A 136 6.93 19.65 12.24
CA LYS A 136 7.36 20.65 11.27
C LYS A 136 8.73 20.31 10.67
N PRO A 137 9.08 20.86 9.48
CA PRO A 137 10.34 20.53 8.80
C PRO A 137 11.60 20.69 9.65
N GLU A 138 11.62 21.62 10.63
CA GLU A 138 12.75 21.85 11.53
C GLU A 138 13.00 20.66 12.46
N ASP A 139 11.97 19.88 12.76
CA ASP A 139 12.06 18.69 13.61
C ASP A 139 12.88 17.57 12.92
N ARG A 140 13.09 17.66 11.61
CA ARG A 140 13.92 16.75 10.81
C ARG A 140 15.38 16.70 11.27
N GLU A 141 15.90 17.76 11.85
CA GLU A 141 17.29 17.87 12.30
C GLU A 141 17.55 17.21 13.65
N LEU A 142 16.51 16.72 14.33
CA LEU A 142 16.63 16.08 15.65
C LEU A 142 17.35 14.71 15.60
N GLY A 143 17.72 14.26 14.40
CA GLY A 143 18.46 13.03 14.17
C GLY A 143 17.57 11.79 13.99
N MET A 144 18.02 10.87 13.13
CA MET A 144 17.24 9.66 12.76
C MET A 144 17.04 8.66 13.90
N GLU A 145 17.70 8.85 15.03
CA GLU A 145 17.60 7.97 16.19
C GLU A 145 16.39 8.31 17.09
N LEU A 146 15.82 9.50 16.92
CA LEU A 146 14.67 9.93 17.70
C LEU A 146 13.37 9.68 16.89
N ALA A 147 12.41 9.04 17.52
CA ALA A 147 11.09 8.79 16.92
C ALA A 147 10.46 10.09 16.38
N GLU A 148 10.69 11.20 17.08
CA GLU A 148 10.23 12.53 16.73
C GLU A 148 10.73 13.00 15.36
N SER A 149 11.93 12.59 14.94
CA SER A 149 12.50 12.99 13.64
C SER A 149 11.74 12.46 12.42
N HIS A 150 10.89 11.45 12.60
CA HIS A 150 10.05 10.90 11.55
C HIS A 150 8.61 11.39 11.65
N LEU A 151 8.15 11.74 12.85
CA LEU A 151 6.78 12.16 13.10
C LEU A 151 6.43 13.53 12.52
N TRP A 152 7.42 14.34 12.15
CA TRP A 152 7.15 15.69 11.66
C TRP A 152 6.25 15.71 10.42
N THR A 153 6.29 14.66 9.59
CA THR A 153 5.45 14.54 8.40
C THR A 153 4.22 13.66 8.61
N ALA A 154 4.00 13.16 9.82
CA ALA A 154 2.80 12.39 10.13
C ALA A 154 1.56 13.27 10.09
N PHE A 155 0.48 12.77 9.51
CA PHE A 155 -0.81 13.44 9.61
C PHE A 155 -1.33 13.44 11.05
N ASN A 156 -1.84 14.58 11.47
CA ASN A 156 -2.61 14.70 12.71
C ASN A 156 -4.09 14.39 12.46
N PHE A 157 -4.52 13.23 12.88
CA PHE A 157 -5.90 12.76 12.71
C PHE A 157 -6.93 13.50 13.61
N GLU A 158 -6.51 14.45 14.44
CA GLU A 158 -7.43 15.37 15.11
C GLU A 158 -8.14 16.28 14.10
N HIS A 159 -7.50 16.57 12.96
CA HIS A 159 -8.11 17.34 11.88
C HIS A 159 -9.15 16.52 11.12
N PRO A 160 -10.43 16.97 11.06
CA PRO A 160 -11.47 16.27 10.32
C PRO A 160 -11.18 16.19 8.82
N GLU A 161 -10.46 17.17 8.26
CA GLU A 161 -10.03 17.21 6.86
C GLU A 161 -9.09 16.04 6.53
N VAL A 162 -8.15 15.74 7.43
CA VAL A 162 -7.25 14.57 7.30
C VAL A 162 -8.05 13.27 7.29
N ARG A 163 -8.97 13.13 8.25
CA ARG A 163 -9.84 11.94 8.28
C ARG A 163 -10.67 11.81 7.02
N ARG A 164 -11.23 12.91 6.52
CA ARG A 164 -12.03 12.89 5.28
C ARG A 164 -11.18 12.51 4.08
N HIS A 165 -10.00 13.10 3.94
CA HIS A 165 -9.06 12.78 2.88
C HIS A 165 -8.72 11.27 2.83
N ARG A 166 -8.47 10.66 3.98
CA ARG A 166 -8.21 9.21 4.05
C ARG A 166 -9.44 8.37 3.74
N LEU A 167 -10.61 8.77 4.22
CA LEU A 167 -11.87 8.10 3.91
C LEU A 167 -12.19 8.19 2.42
N ASP A 168 -11.99 9.34 1.78
CA ASP A 168 -12.21 9.51 0.35
C ASP A 168 -11.34 8.56 -0.48
N PHE A 169 -10.08 8.36 -0.07
CA PHE A 169 -9.22 7.37 -0.72
C PHE A 169 -9.76 5.95 -0.57
N ILE A 170 -10.13 5.56 0.66
CA ILE A 170 -10.66 4.22 0.94
C ILE A 170 -11.95 3.99 0.16
N GLU A 171 -12.88 4.95 0.16
CA GLU A 171 -14.15 4.86 -0.55
C GLU A 171 -13.94 4.68 -2.07
N ARG A 172 -13.05 5.47 -2.69
CA ARG A 172 -12.73 5.34 -4.11
C ARG A 172 -12.08 4.00 -4.44
N ASN A 173 -11.11 3.59 -3.63
CA ASN A 173 -10.36 2.36 -3.86
C ASN A 173 -11.25 1.13 -3.66
N ALA A 174 -12.07 1.12 -2.60
CA ALA A 174 -13.04 0.05 -2.36
C ALA A 174 -14.16 -0.01 -3.41
N ALA A 175 -14.50 1.12 -4.03
CA ALA A 175 -15.47 1.15 -5.12
C ALA A 175 -14.87 0.68 -6.46
N ALA A 176 -13.56 0.80 -6.63
CA ALA A 176 -12.86 0.41 -7.86
C ALA A 176 -12.51 -1.08 -7.91
N HIS A 177 -12.37 -1.73 -6.75
CA HIS A 177 -11.89 -3.10 -6.64
C HIS A 177 -12.82 -3.95 -5.78
N ASP A 178 -12.96 -5.23 -6.13
CA ASP A 178 -13.82 -6.20 -5.44
C ASP A 178 -13.12 -6.79 -4.18
N PHE A 179 -12.77 -5.91 -3.24
CA PHE A 179 -12.19 -6.32 -1.97
C PHE A 179 -13.26 -6.85 -1.00
N ASP A 180 -12.95 -7.91 -0.28
CA ASP A 180 -13.80 -8.48 0.79
C ASP A 180 -13.68 -7.73 2.10
N GLY A 181 -12.64 -6.94 2.26
CA GLY A 181 -12.37 -6.15 3.45
C GLY A 181 -11.27 -5.12 3.25
N TYR A 182 -11.01 -4.36 4.31
CA TYR A 182 -9.98 -3.32 4.28
C TYR A 182 -9.18 -3.31 5.57
N GLU A 183 -7.85 -3.24 5.44
CA GLU A 183 -6.92 -3.05 6.54
C GLU A 183 -6.46 -1.60 6.59
N LEU A 184 -6.52 -1.00 7.77
CA LEU A 184 -5.90 0.29 8.06
C LEU A 184 -4.58 0.01 8.78
N ASP A 185 -3.47 0.05 8.03
CA ASP A 185 -2.15 -0.23 8.57
C ASP A 185 -1.58 1.00 9.29
N PHE A 186 -1.65 0.96 10.63
CA PHE A 186 -1.00 1.92 11.53
C PHE A 186 0.37 1.44 12.01
N THR A 187 0.77 0.21 11.66
CA THR A 187 1.94 -0.42 12.28
C THR A 187 3.26 -0.11 11.61
N ARG A 188 3.23 0.40 10.39
CA ARG A 188 4.45 0.73 9.64
C ARG A 188 5.31 1.74 10.38
N PHE A 189 4.66 2.68 11.05
CA PHE A 189 5.27 3.60 12.00
C PHE A 189 4.34 3.66 13.22
N ILE A 190 4.76 3.03 14.31
CA ILE A 190 3.93 2.72 15.49
C ILE A 190 3.46 3.97 16.27
N TRP A 191 3.78 5.13 15.81
CA TRP A 191 3.49 6.39 16.49
C TRP A 191 2.31 7.09 15.82
N SER A 192 1.16 6.92 16.38
CA SER A 192 -0.05 7.71 16.06
C SER A 192 -0.70 8.16 17.35
#